data_4c5cabcdaf106132c34c340b5499927b
#
_entry.id   4c5cabcdaf106132c34c340b5499927b
#
_cell.length_a   1.000
_cell.length_b   1.000
_cell.length_c   1.000
_cell.angle_alpha   90.00
_cell.angle_beta   90.00
_cell.angle_gamma   90.00
#
_symmetry.space_group_name_H-M   'P 1'
#
loop_
_entity.id
_entity.type
_entity.pdbx_description
1 polymer ?
#
loop_
_entity_poly.entity_id
_entity_poly.type
_entity_poly.pdbx_seq_one_letter_code
_entity_poly.pdbx_strand_id
1 'polypeptide(L)'
;MWKRLIIVTLLVAIAAIAGFVRSHKGAGLSDFNNATGQTREDKRESYELAPGARVEVFNINGSVNIETSDSKTADIYIERSGPSAESLNRRRVDIEYNSNTLKIYGSKGNTGFWARLFSSSPSERVTLKLPRQIALLAKGINGPVVAGDVEGSLEVRGVNGRVQVGSASGTADLRGINGNVVLALKQLNLDAVSLSGINGNIELRLAAGLNGYLDVKGINGRLVADGAPVSIEKGRRGRYWAQIGSGGNSITAKGINGNIRVTIPVAPALTAEAGTASATVTAK
;
A
#
# COMPACT_ATOMS: atom_id res chain seq x y z
N MET A 1 38.19 -3.72 0.14
CA MET A 1 37.89 -5.12 0.52
C MET A 1 36.42 -5.37 0.84
N TRP A 2 35.69 -4.44 1.38
CA TRP A 2 34.28 -4.62 1.80
C TRP A 2 33.30 -4.84 0.64
N LYS A 3 33.49 -4.19 -0.51
CA LYS A 3 32.61 -4.39 -1.70
C LYS A 3 32.62 -5.81 -2.26
N ARG A 4 33.73 -6.54 -2.09
CA ARG A 4 33.83 -7.94 -2.55
C ARG A 4 33.13 -8.93 -1.62
N LEU A 5 33.01 -8.62 -0.33
CA LEU A 5 32.30 -9.45 0.66
C LEU A 5 30.79 -9.42 0.42
N ILE A 6 30.24 -8.26 0.07
CA ILE A 6 28.80 -8.09 -0.21
C ILE A 6 28.39 -8.88 -1.46
N ILE A 7 29.22 -8.92 -2.48
CA ILE A 7 28.93 -9.68 -3.72
C ILE A 7 28.93 -11.19 -3.45
N VAL A 8 29.82 -11.69 -2.60
CA VAL A 8 29.90 -13.13 -2.28
C VAL A 8 28.70 -13.56 -1.42
N THR A 9 28.26 -12.74 -0.47
CA THR A 9 27.06 -13.04 0.35
C THR A 9 25.78 -13.02 -0.49
N LEU A 10 25.71 -12.13 -1.49
CA LEU A 10 24.58 -12.06 -2.42
C LEU A 10 24.49 -13.31 -3.31
N LEU A 11 25.62 -13.83 -3.78
CA LEU A 11 25.67 -15.06 -4.61
C LEU A 11 25.28 -16.30 -3.81
N VAL A 12 25.62 -16.40 -2.53
CA VAL A 12 25.22 -17.54 -1.67
C VAL A 12 23.72 -17.50 -1.36
N ALA A 13 23.14 -16.32 -1.12
CA ALA A 13 21.69 -16.17 -0.92
C ALA A 13 20.88 -16.51 -2.19
N ILE A 14 21.40 -16.16 -3.37
CA ILE A 14 20.79 -16.53 -4.67
C ILE A 14 20.81 -18.04 -4.89
N ALA A 15 21.88 -18.73 -4.49
CA ALA A 15 21.99 -20.19 -4.60
C ALA A 15 20.99 -20.91 -3.67
N ALA A 16 20.77 -20.40 -2.46
CA ALA A 16 19.81 -20.98 -1.50
C ALA A 16 18.35 -20.84 -1.96
N ILE A 17 17.98 -19.67 -2.54
CA ILE A 17 16.64 -19.44 -3.07
C ILE A 17 16.40 -20.22 -4.37
N ALA A 18 17.39 -20.34 -5.23
CA ALA A 18 17.30 -21.16 -6.42
C ALA A 18 17.20 -22.67 -6.10
N GLY A 19 17.82 -23.13 -5.01
CA GLY A 19 17.70 -24.50 -4.51
C GLY A 19 16.30 -24.80 -3.97
N PHE A 20 15.69 -23.88 -3.24
CA PHE A 20 14.33 -24.02 -2.71
C PHE A 20 13.27 -24.06 -3.82
N VAL A 21 13.40 -23.23 -4.85
CA VAL A 21 12.48 -23.24 -6.01
C VAL A 21 12.65 -24.50 -6.85
N ARG A 22 13.86 -25.09 -6.90
CA ARG A 22 14.13 -26.29 -7.70
C ARG A 22 13.63 -27.58 -7.03
N SER A 23 13.52 -27.60 -5.70
CA SER A 23 13.04 -28.76 -4.95
C SER A 23 11.52 -28.97 -5.03
N HIS A 24 10.75 -27.97 -5.47
CA HIS A 24 9.29 -28.03 -5.65
C HIS A 24 8.83 -28.15 -7.10
N LYS A 25 9.75 -28.44 -8.05
CA LYS A 25 9.37 -28.80 -9.42
C LYS A 25 8.97 -30.26 -9.52
N GLY A 26 7.76 -30.56 -9.03
CA GLY A 26 6.95 -31.64 -9.56
C GLY A 26 6.25 -31.17 -10.81
N ALA A 27 6.61 -31.79 -11.94
CA ALA A 27 5.91 -31.89 -13.22
C ALA A 27 5.00 -30.72 -13.68
N GLY A 28 5.38 -30.02 -14.74
CA GLY A 28 4.39 -29.57 -15.71
C GLY A 28 4.13 -28.07 -15.83
N LEU A 29 5.10 -27.15 -15.63
CA LEU A 29 4.91 -25.71 -15.91
C LEU A 29 5.94 -25.10 -16.88
N SER A 30 6.78 -25.89 -17.53
CA SER A 30 7.80 -25.38 -18.45
C SER A 30 7.29 -25.04 -19.86
N ASP A 31 6.08 -25.46 -20.23
CA ASP A 31 5.59 -25.30 -21.62
C ASP A 31 4.65 -24.12 -21.85
N PHE A 32 4.23 -23.40 -20.78
CA PHE A 32 3.35 -22.23 -20.95
C PHE A 32 4.09 -20.90 -21.20
N ASN A 33 5.41 -20.85 -21.10
CA ASN A 33 6.18 -19.61 -21.25
C ASN A 33 6.49 -19.20 -22.70
N ASN A 34 6.17 -20.01 -23.69
CA ASN A 34 6.47 -19.71 -25.10
C ASN A 34 5.26 -19.27 -25.94
N ALA A 35 4.07 -19.15 -25.36
CA ALA A 35 2.84 -18.91 -26.13
C ALA A 35 2.51 -17.43 -26.40
N THR A 36 3.21 -16.43 -25.82
CA THR A 36 2.79 -15.03 -25.95
C THR A 36 3.81 -14.07 -26.54
N GLY A 37 4.98 -14.50 -26.98
CA GLY A 37 5.95 -13.60 -27.64
C GLY A 37 6.35 -12.35 -26.84
N GLN A 38 6.16 -12.35 -25.49
CA GLN A 38 6.50 -11.22 -24.63
C GLN A 38 7.93 -11.35 -24.11
N THR A 39 8.69 -10.27 -24.25
CA THR A 39 10.01 -10.14 -23.62
C THR A 39 9.83 -9.73 -22.16
N ARG A 40 10.56 -10.39 -21.25
CA ARG A 40 10.60 -10.07 -19.82
C ARG A 40 12.00 -9.70 -19.37
N GLU A 41 12.06 -8.80 -18.40
CA GLU A 41 13.28 -8.39 -17.72
C GLU A 41 13.00 -8.24 -16.22
N ASP A 42 13.87 -8.80 -15.40
CA ASP A 42 13.79 -8.77 -13.95
C ASP A 42 15.00 -8.03 -13.37
N LYS A 43 14.76 -7.17 -12.38
CA LYS A 43 15.80 -6.48 -11.62
C LYS A 43 15.56 -6.67 -10.13
N ARG A 44 16.62 -6.99 -9.37
CA ARG A 44 16.59 -7.13 -7.91
C ARG A 44 17.70 -6.33 -7.30
N GLU A 45 17.36 -5.54 -6.29
CA GLU A 45 18.30 -4.75 -5.51
C GLU A 45 17.88 -4.72 -4.04
N SER A 46 18.84 -4.54 -3.15
CA SER A 46 18.61 -4.44 -1.71
C SER A 46 19.45 -3.32 -1.12
N TYR A 47 18.83 -2.51 -0.25
CA TYR A 47 19.44 -1.34 0.36
C TYR A 47 19.10 -1.25 1.84
N GLU A 48 20.01 -0.74 2.65
CA GLU A 48 19.76 -0.46 4.06
C GLU A 48 19.18 0.96 4.20
N LEU A 49 18.03 1.09 4.88
CA LEU A 49 17.37 2.35 5.13
C LEU A 49 17.49 2.78 6.59
N ALA A 50 17.71 4.07 6.80
CA ALA A 50 17.61 4.66 8.12
C ALA A 50 16.14 4.68 8.61
N PRO A 51 15.88 4.61 9.92
CA PRO A 51 14.55 4.82 10.47
C PRO A 51 13.96 6.17 10.02
N GLY A 52 12.72 6.18 9.56
CA GLY A 52 12.08 7.39 9.03
C GLY A 52 12.49 7.77 7.60
N ALA A 53 13.27 6.93 6.92
CA ALA A 53 13.66 7.17 5.54
C ALA A 53 12.44 7.42 4.63
N ARG A 54 12.64 8.24 3.61
CA ARG A 54 11.63 8.56 2.60
C ARG A 54 11.73 7.58 1.42
N VAL A 55 10.64 6.88 1.15
CA VAL A 55 10.51 5.99 0.00
C VAL A 55 9.52 6.59 -0.98
N GLU A 56 9.97 6.83 -2.21
CA GLU A 56 9.18 7.42 -3.29
C GLU A 56 9.06 6.43 -4.45
N VAL A 57 7.82 6.11 -4.83
CA VAL A 57 7.51 5.28 -6.00
C VAL A 57 6.66 6.09 -6.96
N PHE A 58 7.16 6.38 -8.15
CA PHE A 58 6.40 7.25 -9.05
C PHE A 58 6.55 6.92 -10.54
N ASN A 59 5.53 7.32 -11.32
CA ASN A 59 5.47 7.11 -12.77
C ASN A 59 5.53 5.63 -13.19
N ILE A 60 4.93 4.71 -12.44
CA ILE A 60 4.89 3.28 -12.77
C ILE A 60 3.68 2.97 -13.66
N ASN A 61 3.91 2.23 -14.74
CA ASN A 61 2.85 1.73 -15.62
C ASN A 61 2.55 0.26 -15.32
N GLY A 62 1.87 0.00 -14.22
CA GLY A 62 1.56 -1.33 -13.74
C GLY A 62 1.35 -1.35 -12.23
N SER A 63 1.52 -2.51 -11.62
CA SER A 63 1.23 -2.71 -10.20
C SER A 63 2.42 -2.36 -9.30
N VAL A 64 2.09 -1.79 -8.14
CA VAL A 64 3.04 -1.57 -7.05
C VAL A 64 2.54 -2.33 -5.82
N ASN A 65 3.35 -3.28 -5.35
CA ASN A 65 3.09 -4.05 -4.14
C ASN A 65 4.18 -3.78 -3.11
N ILE A 66 3.80 -3.31 -1.94
CA ILE A 66 4.70 -2.92 -0.85
C ILE A 66 4.36 -3.77 0.37
N GLU A 67 5.21 -4.72 0.68
CA GLU A 67 5.19 -5.47 1.92
C GLU A 67 6.03 -4.73 2.96
N THR A 68 5.55 -4.67 4.20
CA THR A 68 6.28 -4.00 5.28
C THR A 68 6.66 -4.98 6.39
N SER A 69 7.83 -4.80 6.96
CA SER A 69 8.38 -5.65 8.01
C SER A 69 9.19 -4.83 9.02
N ASP A 70 9.69 -5.49 10.06
CA ASP A 70 10.57 -4.87 11.06
C ASP A 70 12.06 -4.89 10.63
N SER A 71 12.34 -5.32 9.39
CA SER A 71 13.68 -5.25 8.80
C SER A 71 14.11 -3.80 8.58
N LYS A 72 15.42 -3.55 8.59
CA LYS A 72 16.00 -2.25 8.18
C LYS A 72 16.34 -2.20 6.70
N THR A 73 16.18 -3.31 5.98
CA THR A 73 16.48 -3.42 4.56
C THR A 73 15.24 -3.18 3.70
N ALA A 74 15.46 -2.51 2.58
CA ALA A 74 14.53 -2.40 1.48
C ALA A 74 14.93 -3.36 0.38
N ASP A 75 14.13 -4.40 0.13
CA ASP A 75 14.32 -5.29 -1.01
C ASP A 75 13.40 -4.86 -2.13
N ILE A 76 13.96 -4.71 -3.32
CA ILE A 76 13.29 -4.23 -4.52
C ILE A 76 13.31 -5.32 -5.57
N TYR A 77 12.13 -5.66 -6.07
CA TYR A 77 11.96 -6.55 -7.20
C TYR A 77 11.12 -5.87 -8.28
N ILE A 78 11.69 -5.71 -9.45
CA ILE A 78 11.05 -5.07 -10.59
C ILE A 78 10.98 -6.08 -11.73
N GLU A 79 9.76 -6.39 -12.16
CA GLU A 79 9.50 -7.15 -13.39
C GLU A 79 9.01 -6.19 -14.46
N ARG A 80 9.54 -6.31 -15.65
CA ARG A 80 9.12 -5.55 -16.83
C ARG A 80 8.76 -6.51 -17.95
N SER A 81 7.64 -6.29 -18.61
CA SER A 81 7.20 -7.11 -19.72
C SER A 81 6.69 -6.24 -20.88
N GLY A 82 7.03 -6.62 -22.08
CA GLY A 82 6.64 -5.89 -23.28
C GLY A 82 6.72 -6.75 -24.54
N PRO A 83 6.18 -6.27 -25.66
CA PRO A 83 6.13 -7.03 -26.92
C PRO A 83 7.52 -7.27 -27.55
N SER A 84 8.54 -6.51 -27.17
CA SER A 84 9.92 -6.67 -27.67
C SER A 84 10.94 -6.05 -26.70
N ALA A 85 12.20 -6.44 -26.80
CA ALA A 85 13.30 -5.84 -26.07
C ALA A 85 13.43 -4.33 -26.33
N GLU A 86 13.15 -3.89 -27.57
CA GLU A 86 13.13 -2.47 -27.91
C GLU A 86 12.03 -1.71 -27.15
N SER A 87 10.84 -2.32 -26.94
CA SER A 87 9.77 -1.72 -26.14
C SER A 87 10.20 -1.54 -24.69
N LEU A 88 10.94 -2.50 -24.11
CA LEU A 88 11.49 -2.39 -22.76
C LEU A 88 12.52 -1.26 -22.64
N ASN A 89 13.35 -1.04 -23.68
CA ASN A 89 14.34 0.03 -23.69
C ASN A 89 13.73 1.45 -23.76
N ARG A 90 12.50 1.59 -24.27
CA ARG A 90 11.80 2.87 -24.36
C ARG A 90 11.30 3.39 -23.03
N ARG A 91 11.15 2.52 -22.06
CA ARG A 91 10.70 2.89 -20.71
C ARG A 91 11.50 2.04 -19.72
N ARG A 92 12.15 2.68 -18.78
CA ARG A 92 12.98 2.05 -17.75
C ARG A 92 12.40 2.34 -16.38
N VAL A 93 12.74 1.50 -15.42
CA VAL A 93 12.51 1.78 -14.01
C VAL A 93 13.88 1.98 -13.37
N ASP A 94 14.12 3.20 -12.94
CA ASP A 94 15.38 3.62 -12.33
C ASP A 94 15.23 3.66 -10.81
N ILE A 95 16.36 3.43 -10.13
CA ILE A 95 16.45 3.45 -8.67
C ILE A 95 17.53 4.44 -8.27
N GLU A 96 17.18 5.40 -7.42
CA GLU A 96 18.10 6.31 -6.76
C GLU A 96 18.07 6.03 -5.26
N TYR A 97 19.23 5.88 -4.67
CA TYR A 97 19.34 5.52 -3.26
C TYR A 97 20.38 6.36 -2.52
N ASN A 98 20.01 6.76 -1.32
CA ASN A 98 20.89 7.08 -0.22
C ASN A 98 20.25 6.59 1.10
N SER A 99 20.96 6.57 2.21
CA SER A 99 20.47 6.00 3.48
C SER A 99 19.12 6.57 3.97
N ASN A 100 18.79 7.81 3.60
CA ASN A 100 17.57 8.51 4.03
C ASN A 100 16.49 8.56 2.96
N THR A 101 16.82 8.21 1.71
CA THR A 101 15.89 8.33 0.59
C THR A 101 16.09 7.21 -0.41
N LEU A 102 15.00 6.56 -0.77
CA LEU A 102 14.93 5.57 -1.83
C LEU A 102 13.87 6.03 -2.83
N LYS A 103 14.27 6.22 -4.10
CA LYS A 103 13.34 6.57 -5.18
C LYS A 103 13.34 5.50 -6.23
N ILE A 104 12.15 5.08 -6.63
CA ILE A 104 11.91 4.09 -7.68
C ILE A 104 10.95 4.72 -8.67
N TYR A 105 11.40 4.92 -9.90
CA TYR A 105 10.58 5.66 -10.85
C TYR A 105 10.70 5.17 -12.29
N GLY A 106 9.55 5.22 -12.96
CA GLY A 106 9.48 4.97 -14.39
C GLY A 106 10.01 6.17 -15.17
N SER A 107 11.07 5.98 -15.94
CA SER A 107 11.64 6.96 -16.85
C SER A 107 11.29 6.66 -18.31
N LYS A 108 11.14 7.70 -19.11
CA LYS A 108 10.94 7.55 -20.57
C LYS A 108 12.29 7.55 -21.25
N GLY A 109 12.57 6.49 -22.02
CA GLY A 109 13.69 6.50 -22.94
C GLY A 109 13.48 7.47 -24.11
N ASN A 110 14.56 7.79 -24.82
CA ASN A 110 14.51 8.68 -25.99
C ASN A 110 13.80 7.96 -27.14
N THR A 111 12.55 8.34 -27.44
CA THR A 111 11.74 7.73 -28.50
C THR A 111 11.29 8.78 -29.51
N GLY A 112 11.48 8.49 -30.79
CA GLY A 112 10.97 9.34 -31.87
C GLY A 112 9.43 9.49 -31.84
N PHE A 113 8.92 10.57 -32.39
CA PHE A 113 7.51 10.93 -32.42
C PHE A 113 6.59 9.78 -32.89
N TRP A 114 6.94 9.09 -33.95
CA TRP A 114 6.16 7.99 -34.55
C TRP A 114 6.07 6.76 -33.65
N ALA A 115 7.15 6.43 -32.95
CA ALA A 115 7.15 5.33 -32.01
C ALA A 115 6.20 5.56 -30.80
N ARG A 116 5.91 6.81 -30.46
CA ARG A 116 4.94 7.14 -29.37
C ARG A 116 3.50 6.92 -29.78
N LEU A 117 3.16 7.03 -31.06
CA LEU A 117 1.78 6.90 -31.55
C LEU A 117 1.34 5.44 -31.75
N PHE A 118 2.28 4.56 -32.08
CA PHE A 118 1.95 3.19 -32.52
C PHE A 118 2.51 2.07 -31.63
N SER A 119 3.11 2.40 -30.48
CA SER A 119 3.73 1.40 -29.61
C SER A 119 2.96 1.19 -28.33
N SER A 120 2.70 -0.07 -27.98
CA SER A 120 2.26 -0.43 -26.64
C SER A 120 3.36 -0.15 -25.61
N SER A 121 2.98 0.48 -24.49
CA SER A 121 3.89 0.69 -23.39
C SER A 121 4.12 -0.62 -22.64
N PRO A 122 5.35 -0.91 -22.21
CA PRO A 122 5.63 -2.06 -21.38
C PRO A 122 4.86 -1.97 -20.05
N SER A 123 4.50 -3.13 -19.51
CA SER A 123 3.92 -3.25 -18.17
C SER A 123 5.04 -3.45 -17.15
N GLU A 124 4.88 -2.82 -15.99
CA GLU A 124 5.83 -2.84 -14.89
C GLU A 124 5.15 -3.43 -13.65
N ARG A 125 5.84 -4.30 -12.94
CA ARG A 125 5.43 -4.74 -11.62
C ARG A 125 6.55 -4.45 -10.65
N VAL A 126 6.28 -3.62 -9.67
CA VAL A 126 7.24 -3.25 -8.63
C VAL A 126 6.79 -3.90 -7.33
N THR A 127 7.61 -4.78 -6.79
CA THR A 127 7.41 -5.40 -5.48
C THR A 127 8.51 -4.94 -4.54
N LEU A 128 8.12 -4.40 -3.41
CA LEU A 128 9.03 -3.84 -2.41
C LEU A 128 8.78 -4.55 -1.07
N LYS A 129 9.86 -4.87 -0.36
CA LYS A 129 9.79 -5.18 1.07
C LYS A 129 10.51 -4.08 1.80
N LEU A 130 9.80 -3.36 2.66
CA LEU A 130 10.26 -2.13 3.28
C LEU A 130 10.16 -2.18 4.81
N PRO A 131 10.96 -1.41 5.55
CA PRO A 131 10.68 -1.13 6.96
C PRO A 131 9.30 -0.49 7.13
N ARG A 132 8.63 -0.71 8.28
CA ARG A 132 7.38 -0.01 8.60
C ARG A 132 7.55 1.46 8.89
N GLN A 133 8.69 1.83 9.50
CA GLN A 133 9.01 3.19 9.94
C GLN A 133 9.56 4.03 8.78
N ILE A 134 8.76 4.24 7.75
CA ILE A 134 9.13 5.03 6.58
C ILE A 134 8.09 6.10 6.28
N ALA A 135 8.51 7.15 5.57
CA ALA A 135 7.62 8.06 4.88
C ALA A 135 7.42 7.56 3.44
N LEU A 136 6.21 7.14 3.09
CA LEU A 136 5.90 6.54 1.78
C LEU A 136 5.16 7.52 0.88
N LEU A 137 5.71 7.79 -0.31
CA LEU A 137 5.06 8.51 -1.39
C LEU A 137 4.84 7.59 -2.60
N ALA A 138 3.59 7.37 -3.00
CA ALA A 138 3.22 6.70 -4.24
C ALA A 138 2.52 7.69 -5.18
N LYS A 139 3.08 7.96 -6.38
CA LYS A 139 2.57 9.02 -7.26
C LYS A 139 2.58 8.63 -8.73
N GLY A 140 1.49 8.98 -9.46
CA GLY A 140 1.43 8.79 -10.92
C GLY A 140 1.50 7.33 -11.35
N ILE A 141 0.77 6.45 -10.67
CA ILE A 141 0.79 5.01 -10.92
C ILE A 141 -0.44 4.65 -11.75
N ASN A 142 -0.21 3.98 -12.87
CA ASN A 142 -1.26 3.46 -13.72
C ASN A 142 -1.45 1.96 -13.48
N GLY A 143 -2.07 1.62 -12.37
CA GLY A 143 -2.31 0.26 -11.90
C GLY A 143 -2.60 0.24 -10.39
N PRO A 144 -2.84 -0.93 -9.82
CA PRO A 144 -3.12 -1.06 -8.40
C PRO A 144 -1.89 -0.78 -7.54
N VAL A 145 -2.14 -0.17 -6.38
CA VAL A 145 -1.17 0.06 -5.31
C VAL A 145 -1.64 -0.68 -4.06
N VAL A 146 -0.82 -1.58 -3.57
CA VAL A 146 -1.05 -2.29 -2.31
C VAL A 146 0.12 -1.99 -1.39
N ALA A 147 -0.15 -1.52 -0.19
CA ALA A 147 0.86 -1.28 0.83
C ALA A 147 0.47 -2.00 2.13
N GLY A 148 1.44 -2.55 2.82
CA GLY A 148 1.30 -3.08 4.16
C GLY A 148 1.11 -1.98 5.21
N ASP A 149 1.62 -2.21 6.41
CA ASP A 149 1.53 -1.27 7.52
C ASP A 149 2.58 -0.16 7.38
N VAL A 150 2.17 1.10 7.41
CA VAL A 150 3.04 2.27 7.34
C VAL A 150 2.92 3.07 8.64
N GLU A 151 4.02 3.20 9.38
CA GLU A 151 4.06 3.91 10.65
C GLU A 151 4.37 5.41 10.49
N GLY A 152 5.11 5.78 9.45
CA GLY A 152 5.37 7.18 9.12
C GLY A 152 4.27 7.81 8.26
N SER A 153 4.61 8.85 7.52
CA SER A 153 3.66 9.52 6.63
C SER A 153 3.37 8.68 5.38
N LEU A 154 2.11 8.66 4.98
CA LEU A 154 1.64 8.02 3.77
C LEU A 154 1.05 9.06 2.82
N GLU A 155 1.58 9.14 1.62
CA GLU A 155 1.06 10.01 0.58
C GLU A 155 0.82 9.21 -0.71
N VAL A 156 -0.42 9.22 -1.23
CA VAL A 156 -0.80 8.55 -2.48
C VAL A 156 -1.46 9.54 -3.39
N ARG A 157 -0.88 9.77 -4.57
CA ARG A 157 -1.38 10.80 -5.51
C ARG A 157 -1.43 10.32 -6.96
N GLY A 158 -2.54 10.62 -7.64
CA GLY A 158 -2.66 10.37 -9.09
C GLY A 158 -2.54 8.89 -9.45
N VAL A 159 -3.32 8.02 -8.81
CA VAL A 159 -3.35 6.59 -9.07
C VAL A 159 -4.57 6.25 -9.92
N ASN A 160 -4.34 5.58 -11.03
CA ASN A 160 -5.40 5.00 -11.86
C ASN A 160 -5.48 3.50 -11.60
N GLY A 161 -6.13 3.13 -10.50
CA GLY A 161 -6.26 1.77 -10.03
C GLY A 161 -6.72 1.73 -8.57
N ARG A 162 -6.91 0.51 -8.05
CA ARG A 162 -7.23 0.30 -6.64
C ARG A 162 -6.05 0.70 -5.76
N VAL A 163 -6.33 1.35 -4.64
CA VAL A 163 -5.37 1.61 -3.57
C VAL A 163 -5.80 0.84 -2.33
N GLN A 164 -4.91 0.04 -1.78
CA GLN A 164 -5.16 -0.70 -0.55
C GLN A 164 -3.98 -0.50 0.40
N VAL A 165 -4.26 -0.07 1.63
CA VAL A 165 -3.27 0.14 2.69
C VAL A 165 -3.66 -0.71 3.88
N GLY A 166 -2.75 -1.57 4.34
CA GLY A 166 -2.95 -2.48 5.47
C GLY A 166 -3.25 -1.71 6.74
N SER A 167 -2.37 -0.78 7.11
CA SER A 167 -2.67 0.21 8.14
C SER A 167 -1.77 1.45 8.01
N ALA A 168 -2.30 2.61 8.42
CA ALA A 168 -1.53 3.83 8.60
C ALA A 168 -1.61 4.26 10.07
N SER A 169 -0.46 4.58 10.65
CA SER A 169 -0.37 5.10 12.03
C SER A 169 0.09 6.55 12.08
N GLY A 170 0.73 7.03 11.01
CA GLY A 170 1.10 8.43 10.83
C GLY A 170 0.04 9.24 10.06
N THR A 171 0.49 10.28 9.36
CA THR A 171 -0.38 11.05 8.47
C THR A 171 -0.71 10.27 7.20
N ALA A 172 -1.92 10.42 6.67
CA ALA A 172 -2.33 9.78 5.41
C ALA A 172 -3.02 10.79 4.49
N ASP A 173 -2.43 11.05 3.34
CA ASP A 173 -2.96 11.95 2.32
C ASP A 173 -3.15 11.21 1.00
N LEU A 174 -4.39 10.89 0.67
CA LEU A 174 -4.77 10.17 -0.54
C LEU A 174 -5.57 11.10 -1.46
N ARG A 175 -5.03 11.36 -2.67
CA ARG A 175 -5.70 12.29 -3.60
C ARG A 175 -5.56 11.94 -5.08
N GLY A 176 -6.61 12.27 -5.85
CA GLY A 176 -6.61 12.05 -7.30
C GLY A 176 -6.58 10.56 -7.66
N ILE A 177 -7.41 9.74 -7.02
CA ILE A 177 -7.45 8.30 -7.24
C ILE A 177 -8.67 7.95 -8.09
N ASN A 178 -8.43 7.26 -9.19
CA ASN A 178 -9.48 6.68 -10.03
C ASN A 178 -9.55 5.17 -9.80
N GLY A 179 -10.25 4.78 -8.76
CA GLY A 179 -10.41 3.41 -8.30
C GLY A 179 -10.84 3.33 -6.84
N ASN A 180 -11.11 2.13 -6.37
CA ASN A 180 -11.51 1.94 -4.98
C ASN A 180 -10.33 2.10 -4.02
N VAL A 181 -10.60 2.66 -2.85
CA VAL A 181 -9.63 2.86 -1.78
C VAL A 181 -10.03 2.03 -0.56
N VAL A 182 -9.09 1.27 -0.02
CA VAL A 182 -9.21 0.62 1.29
C VAL A 182 -8.08 1.13 2.17
N LEU A 183 -8.41 1.79 3.25
CA LEU A 183 -7.45 2.36 4.20
C LEU A 183 -7.80 1.92 5.61
N ALA A 184 -6.90 1.19 6.27
CA ALA A 184 -7.03 0.92 7.68
C ALA A 184 -6.25 1.96 8.50
N LEU A 185 -6.81 2.35 9.66
CA LEU A 185 -6.24 3.32 10.58
C LEU A 185 -6.16 2.72 11.97
N LYS A 186 -4.96 2.66 12.52
CA LYS A 186 -4.74 2.19 13.90
C LYS A 186 -4.96 3.29 14.93
N GLN A 187 -4.64 4.52 14.57
CA GLN A 187 -4.78 5.71 15.41
C GLN A 187 -5.04 6.94 14.54
N LEU A 188 -5.60 7.98 15.14
CA LEU A 188 -5.76 9.31 14.53
C LEU A 188 -4.88 10.30 15.28
N ASN A 189 -3.86 10.82 14.61
CA ASN A 189 -3.07 11.94 15.09
C ASN A 189 -3.72 13.27 14.66
N LEU A 190 -3.30 14.41 15.20
CA LEU A 190 -3.80 15.72 14.79
C LEU A 190 -3.62 15.93 13.28
N ASP A 191 -4.69 16.32 12.57
CA ASP A 191 -4.74 16.62 11.12
C ASP A 191 -4.25 15.49 10.20
N ALA A 192 -4.41 14.24 10.63
CA ALA A 192 -3.67 13.13 10.10
C ALA A 192 -4.20 12.53 8.80
N VAL A 193 -5.50 12.63 8.48
CA VAL A 193 -6.07 11.88 7.35
C VAL A 193 -6.87 12.78 6.41
N SER A 194 -6.42 12.84 5.16
CA SER A 194 -7.05 13.58 4.08
C SER A 194 -7.31 12.69 2.87
N LEU A 195 -8.56 12.64 2.42
CA LEU A 195 -9.01 11.89 1.24
C LEU A 195 -9.64 12.89 0.27
N SER A 196 -9.12 13.03 -0.96
CA SER A 196 -9.65 14.03 -1.89
C SER A 196 -9.61 13.63 -3.34
N GLY A 197 -10.64 14.03 -4.12
CA GLY A 197 -10.71 13.78 -5.55
C GLY A 197 -10.67 12.29 -5.89
N ILE A 198 -11.46 11.46 -5.20
CA ILE A 198 -11.48 10.02 -5.40
C ILE A 198 -12.72 9.64 -6.21
N ASN A 199 -12.48 8.96 -7.32
CA ASN A 199 -13.53 8.40 -8.17
C ASN A 199 -13.59 6.89 -7.98
N GLY A 200 -14.34 6.46 -6.98
CA GLY A 200 -14.48 5.08 -6.53
C GLY A 200 -14.98 5.01 -5.09
N ASN A 201 -15.24 3.81 -4.61
CA ASN A 201 -15.68 3.61 -3.24
C ASN A 201 -14.49 3.66 -2.27
N ILE A 202 -14.74 4.18 -1.08
CA ILE A 202 -13.77 4.22 0.01
C ILE A 202 -14.25 3.32 1.14
N GLU A 203 -13.39 2.43 1.60
CA GLU A 203 -13.56 1.64 2.80
C GLU A 203 -12.52 2.09 3.84
N LEU A 204 -13.01 2.69 4.93
CA LEU A 204 -12.20 3.05 6.09
C LEU A 204 -12.36 1.98 7.15
N ARG A 205 -11.29 1.26 7.46
CA ARG A 205 -11.22 0.27 8.52
C ARG A 205 -10.55 0.89 9.73
N LEU A 206 -11.32 1.17 10.76
CA LEU A 206 -10.81 1.81 11.97
C LEU A 206 -10.56 0.76 13.06
N ALA A 207 -9.49 0.92 13.81
CA ALA A 207 -9.22 0.04 14.93
C ALA A 207 -10.33 0.14 16.01
N ALA A 208 -10.55 -0.92 16.75
CA ALA A 208 -11.48 -0.91 17.90
C ALA A 208 -11.02 0.15 18.92
N GLY A 209 -11.99 0.93 19.45
CA GLY A 209 -11.71 1.99 20.41
C GLY A 209 -11.16 3.29 19.82
N LEU A 210 -10.97 3.37 18.49
CA LEU A 210 -10.58 4.61 17.84
C LEU A 210 -11.69 5.64 17.95
N ASN A 211 -11.33 6.85 18.37
CA ASN A 211 -12.24 7.99 18.50
C ASN A 211 -11.85 9.08 17.50
N GLY A 212 -12.84 9.76 16.94
CA GLY A 212 -12.59 10.83 15.99
C GLY A 212 -13.84 11.38 15.32
N TYR A 213 -13.61 12.26 14.37
CA TYR A 213 -14.64 12.81 13.49
C TYR A 213 -14.33 12.48 12.02
N LEU A 214 -15.37 12.32 11.23
CA LEU A 214 -15.27 12.24 9.76
C LEU A 214 -16.08 13.39 9.16
N ASP A 215 -15.38 14.35 8.54
CA ASP A 215 -15.99 15.49 7.82
C ASP A 215 -15.95 15.19 6.31
N VAL A 216 -17.12 14.97 5.72
CA VAL A 216 -17.28 14.66 4.29
C VAL A 216 -17.91 15.82 3.57
N LYS A 217 -17.27 16.32 2.51
CA LYS A 217 -17.74 17.44 1.69
C LYS A 217 -17.76 17.08 0.21
N GLY A 218 -18.93 17.24 -0.43
CA GLY A 218 -19.05 17.02 -1.87
C GLY A 218 -18.95 15.55 -2.26
N ILE A 219 -19.62 14.66 -1.53
CA ILE A 219 -19.76 13.28 -1.93
C ILE A 219 -20.94 13.11 -2.89
N ASN A 220 -20.70 12.37 -3.98
CA ASN A 220 -21.74 11.84 -4.84
C ASN A 220 -21.92 10.34 -4.54
N GLY A 221 -22.64 10.05 -3.48
CA GLY A 221 -22.82 8.72 -2.92
C GLY A 221 -23.36 8.77 -1.50
N ARG A 222 -23.09 7.74 -0.72
CA ARG A 222 -23.56 7.57 0.66
C ARG A 222 -22.41 7.37 1.62
N LEU A 223 -22.56 7.86 2.84
CA LEU A 223 -21.76 7.48 4.00
C LEU A 223 -22.51 6.42 4.79
N VAL A 224 -21.88 5.30 5.05
CA VAL A 224 -22.42 4.17 5.83
C VAL A 224 -21.37 3.78 6.87
N ALA A 225 -21.82 3.42 8.07
CA ALA A 225 -20.95 2.89 9.12
C ALA A 225 -21.47 1.55 9.60
N ASP A 226 -20.54 0.60 9.78
CA ASP A 226 -20.80 -0.74 10.29
C ASP A 226 -19.94 -0.97 11.55
N GLY A 227 -20.55 -1.49 12.63
CA GLY A 227 -19.86 -1.86 13.88
C GLY A 227 -20.14 -0.90 15.05
N ALA A 228 -19.07 -0.45 15.72
CA ALA A 228 -19.15 0.36 16.95
C ALA A 228 -19.92 1.70 16.76
N PRO A 229 -20.30 2.40 17.85
CA PRO A 229 -21.18 3.55 17.77
C PRO A 229 -20.61 4.67 16.91
N VAL A 230 -21.28 4.91 15.79
CA VAL A 230 -21.01 6.03 14.89
C VAL A 230 -22.32 6.80 14.72
N SER A 231 -22.31 8.07 15.09
CA SER A 231 -23.43 8.98 14.84
C SER A 231 -23.18 9.71 13.52
N ILE A 232 -24.08 9.57 12.55
CA ILE A 232 -23.95 10.20 11.22
C ILE A 232 -25.03 11.28 11.06
N GLU A 233 -24.60 12.50 10.80
CA GLU A 233 -25.45 13.61 10.43
C GLU A 233 -25.31 13.90 8.93
N LYS A 234 -26.44 14.01 8.23
CA LYS A 234 -26.50 14.33 6.81
C LYS A 234 -26.85 15.79 6.61
N GLY A 235 -25.93 16.55 6.05
CA GLY A 235 -26.16 17.93 5.63
C GLY A 235 -26.67 18.05 4.18
N ARG A 236 -26.76 19.28 3.68
CA ARG A 236 -27.14 19.58 2.29
C ARG A 236 -25.96 19.37 1.33
N ARG A 237 -26.23 19.11 0.05
CA ARG A 237 -25.27 19.07 -1.05
C ARG A 237 -24.12 18.07 -0.85
N GLY A 238 -24.45 16.84 -0.41
CA GLY A 238 -23.44 15.79 -0.22
C GLY A 238 -22.46 16.08 0.91
N ARG A 239 -22.90 16.72 1.97
CA ARG A 239 -22.14 16.87 3.23
C ARG A 239 -22.62 15.84 4.23
N TYR A 240 -21.65 15.23 4.91
CA TYR A 240 -21.91 14.37 6.06
C TYR A 240 -20.89 14.72 7.14
N TRP A 241 -21.34 14.59 8.36
CA TRP A 241 -20.49 14.66 9.51
C TRP A 241 -20.75 13.43 10.37
N ALA A 242 -19.71 12.74 10.76
CA ALA A 242 -19.84 11.56 11.60
C ALA A 242 -18.93 11.65 12.82
N GLN A 243 -19.51 11.35 13.97
CA GLN A 243 -18.78 11.18 15.22
C GLN A 243 -18.54 9.69 15.47
N ILE A 244 -17.29 9.33 15.70
CA ILE A 244 -16.82 7.99 15.98
C ILE A 244 -16.43 7.94 17.46
N GLY A 245 -17.11 7.09 18.24
CA GLY A 245 -16.90 7.02 19.69
C GLY A 245 -17.11 8.36 20.37
N SER A 246 -16.16 8.79 21.21
CA SER A 246 -16.23 10.07 21.93
C SER A 246 -15.82 11.29 21.09
N GLY A 247 -15.47 11.12 19.82
CA GLY A 247 -14.90 12.19 18.99
C GLY A 247 -13.41 12.40 19.20
N GLY A 248 -12.84 13.49 18.66
CA GLY A 248 -11.41 13.80 18.74
C GLY A 248 -10.86 14.34 17.42
N ASN A 249 -9.75 13.77 16.95
CA ASN A 249 -9.11 14.18 15.70
C ASN A 249 -9.96 13.85 14.47
N SER A 250 -9.76 14.56 13.36
CA SER A 250 -10.65 14.46 12.22
C SER A 250 -10.02 13.75 11.01
N ILE A 251 -10.85 12.99 10.32
CA ILE A 251 -10.65 12.50 8.96
C ILE A 251 -11.41 13.43 8.03
N THR A 252 -10.76 13.98 7.03
CA THR A 252 -11.40 14.83 6.03
C THR A 252 -11.54 14.10 4.70
N ALA A 253 -12.76 14.10 4.12
CA ALA A 253 -13.02 13.56 2.78
C ALA A 253 -13.67 14.61 1.90
N LYS A 254 -13.10 14.91 0.72
CA LYS A 254 -13.58 15.97 -0.18
C LYS A 254 -13.65 15.51 -1.64
N GLY A 255 -14.76 15.82 -2.32
CA GLY A 255 -14.90 15.56 -3.76
C GLY A 255 -14.84 14.06 -4.09
N ILE A 256 -15.68 13.26 -3.43
CA ILE A 256 -15.71 11.81 -3.61
C ILE A 256 -16.88 11.44 -4.54
N ASN A 257 -16.57 10.72 -5.60
CA ASN A 257 -17.58 10.15 -6.49
C ASN A 257 -17.69 8.64 -6.24
N GLY A 258 -18.48 8.25 -5.26
CA GLY A 258 -18.64 6.88 -4.76
C GLY A 258 -19.13 6.87 -3.32
N ASN A 259 -19.24 5.70 -2.73
CA ASN A 259 -19.67 5.54 -1.35
C ASN A 259 -18.47 5.51 -0.40
N ILE A 260 -18.69 5.98 0.82
CA ILE A 260 -17.75 5.83 1.93
C ILE A 260 -18.37 4.85 2.93
N ARG A 261 -17.66 3.77 3.22
CA ARG A 261 -17.99 2.82 4.26
C ARG A 261 -16.96 2.91 5.38
N VAL A 262 -17.42 3.09 6.60
CA VAL A 262 -16.60 3.03 7.80
C VAL A 262 -16.89 1.72 8.51
N THR A 263 -15.86 0.92 8.77
CA THR A 263 -15.98 -0.36 9.47
C THR A 263 -15.14 -0.31 10.74
N ILE A 264 -15.77 -0.59 11.87
CA ILE A 264 -15.13 -0.62 13.18
C ILE A 264 -15.43 -1.98 13.83
N PRO A 265 -14.42 -2.82 14.12
CA PRO A 265 -14.65 -4.07 14.82
C PRO A 265 -15.30 -3.81 16.18
N VAL A 266 -16.36 -4.53 16.49
CA VAL A 266 -16.90 -4.55 17.86
C VAL A 266 -15.89 -5.30 18.71
N ALA A 267 -15.38 -4.67 19.77
CA ALA A 267 -14.53 -5.37 20.74
C ALA A 267 -15.32 -6.57 21.30
N PRO A 268 -14.75 -7.77 21.36
CA PRO A 268 -15.43 -8.89 21.99
C PRO A 268 -15.75 -8.48 23.42
N ALA A 269 -17.02 -8.61 23.82
CA ALA A 269 -17.43 -8.38 25.19
C ALA A 269 -16.59 -9.30 26.08
N LEU A 270 -15.81 -8.72 26.99
CA LEU A 270 -15.14 -9.48 28.04
C LEU A 270 -16.25 -10.17 28.82
N THR A 271 -16.46 -11.45 28.55
CA THR A 271 -17.25 -12.32 29.41
C THR A 271 -16.49 -12.36 30.74
N ALA A 272 -16.96 -11.56 31.71
CA ALA A 272 -16.53 -11.68 33.07
C ALA A 272 -16.96 -13.09 33.53
N GLU A 273 -16.04 -14.06 33.53
CA GLU A 273 -16.22 -15.29 34.27
C GLU A 273 -16.33 -14.88 35.76
N ALA A 274 -17.56 -14.85 36.24
CA ALA A 274 -17.83 -14.80 37.66
C ALA A 274 -17.29 -16.08 38.28
N GLY A 275 -16.03 -16.05 38.70
CA GLY A 275 -15.44 -17.07 39.52
C GLY A 275 -16.21 -17.17 40.82
N THR A 276 -17.12 -18.14 40.91
CA THR A 276 -17.75 -18.58 42.13
C THR A 276 -16.66 -19.25 43.02
N ALA A 277 -16.03 -18.42 43.86
CA ALA A 277 -15.21 -18.93 44.96
C ALA A 277 -16.15 -19.56 45.99
N SER A 278 -16.27 -20.89 45.97
CA SER A 278 -16.94 -21.67 47.00
C SER A 278 -16.03 -21.67 48.23
N ALA A 279 -16.35 -20.87 49.24
CA ALA A 279 -15.69 -20.94 50.53
C ALA A 279 -16.28 -22.13 51.33
N THR A 280 -15.53 -23.19 51.42
CA THR A 280 -15.81 -24.29 52.30
C THR A 280 -15.42 -23.89 53.73
N VAL A 281 -16.39 -23.58 54.57
CA VAL A 281 -16.22 -23.38 56.03
C VAL A 281 -16.22 -24.77 56.68
N THR A 282 -15.07 -25.21 57.18
CA THR A 282 -14.95 -26.40 58.04
C THR A 282 -15.11 -25.94 59.47
N ALA A 283 -16.21 -26.30 60.09
CA ALA A 283 -16.44 -26.11 61.54
C ALA A 283 -15.77 -27.28 62.31
N LYS A 284 -15.11 -26.97 63.39
CA LYS A 284 -14.66 -27.85 64.42
C LYS A 284 -15.27 -27.39 65.75
#